data_dd2bcbaee50f4b1a5e21405083a6c076
#
_entry.id   dd2bcbaee50f4b1a5e21405083a6c076
#
_cell.length_a   1.000
_cell.length_b   1.000
_cell.length_c   1.000
_cell.angle_alpha   90.00
_cell.angle_beta   90.00
_cell.angle_gamma   90.00
#
_symmetry.space_group_name_H-M   'P 1'
#
loop_
_entity.id
_entity.type
_entity.pdbx_description
1 polymer ?
#
loop_
_entity_poly.entity_id
_entity_poly.type
_entity_poly.pdbx_seq_one_letter_code
_entity_poly.pdbx_strand_id
1 'polypeptide(L)'
;IGKIYQITSRLEQQMPDIYQELAERRVYINKAMAEEYPLMATAIYEEEEIRLIIMVWGLSWEHMTLGEANFLTVVSYLIQNAVLRAQRYIKALEEARYREGSEILEPEAFESLVRAYEHAQGRNLTQYTLLCVSEQPERYKKICSDMRGLLRSTDYMGMRADEKLYVLLTNTGRTDAVFVEQRFEKKGYPVVAVEIE
;
A
#
# COMPACT_ATOMS: atom_id res chain seq x y z
N ILE A 1 18.35 -10.29 10.43
CA ILE A 1 16.94 -9.92 10.13
C ILE A 1 16.97 -9.28 8.76
N GLY A 2 16.45 -9.99 7.74
CA GLY A 2 16.41 -9.51 6.37
C GLY A 2 15.56 -8.24 6.26
N LYS A 3 16.06 -7.23 5.56
CA LYS A 3 15.28 -6.05 5.22
C LYS A 3 14.42 -6.40 4.01
N ILE A 4 13.10 -6.21 4.10
CA ILE A 4 12.20 -6.33 2.95
C ILE A 4 12.26 -4.99 2.22
N TYR A 5 12.81 -4.99 1.01
CA TYR A 5 12.77 -3.83 0.12
C TYR A 5 11.58 -4.02 -0.83
N GLN A 6 10.70 -3.02 -0.93
CA GLN A 6 9.80 -2.95 -2.09
C GLN A 6 10.65 -2.63 -3.31
N ILE A 7 10.96 -3.63 -4.10
CA ILE A 7 11.62 -3.46 -5.38
C ILE A 7 10.53 -3.06 -6.36
N THR A 8 10.40 -1.76 -6.55
CA THR A 8 9.56 -1.18 -7.58
C THR A 8 10.13 -1.50 -8.96
N SER A 9 9.40 -1.19 -10.03
CA SER A 9 9.72 -1.33 -11.46
C SER A 9 11.08 -0.79 -11.95
N ARG A 10 12.02 -0.52 -11.04
CA ARG A 10 13.36 0.01 -11.33
C ARG A 10 14.46 -1.03 -11.36
N LEU A 11 14.19 -2.30 -10.96
CA LEU A 11 15.23 -3.32 -10.94
C LEU A 11 15.82 -3.57 -12.33
N GLU A 12 14.97 -3.59 -13.35
CA GLU A 12 15.39 -3.71 -14.75
C GLU A 12 16.37 -2.60 -15.17
N GLN A 13 16.18 -1.38 -14.67
CA GLN A 13 17.04 -0.23 -14.96
C GLN A 13 18.29 -0.18 -14.07
N GLN A 14 18.18 -0.58 -12.82
CA GLN A 14 19.27 -0.49 -11.84
C GLN A 14 20.20 -1.69 -11.84
N MET A 15 19.64 -2.88 -12.11
CA MET A 15 20.35 -4.16 -12.09
C MET A 15 19.92 -5.02 -13.29
N PRO A 16 20.20 -4.60 -14.54
CA PRO A 16 19.71 -5.27 -15.75
C PRO A 16 20.17 -6.72 -15.85
N ASP A 17 21.40 -7.00 -15.44
CA ASP A 17 21.98 -8.36 -15.49
C ASP A 17 21.21 -9.34 -14.59
N ILE A 18 20.82 -8.88 -13.39
CA ILE A 18 19.98 -9.70 -12.50
C ILE A 18 18.61 -9.91 -13.13
N TYR A 19 17.99 -8.83 -13.61
CA TYR A 19 16.65 -8.92 -14.20
C TYR A 19 16.63 -9.87 -15.40
N GLN A 20 17.63 -9.82 -16.27
CA GLN A 20 17.72 -10.68 -17.43
C GLN A 20 17.82 -12.18 -17.06
N GLU A 21 18.69 -12.54 -16.10
CA GLU A 21 18.80 -13.93 -15.64
C GLU A 21 17.48 -14.42 -15.03
N LEU A 22 16.83 -13.57 -14.23
CA LEU A 22 15.54 -13.91 -13.62
C LEU A 22 14.41 -13.98 -14.66
N ALA A 23 14.38 -13.13 -15.68
CA ALA A 23 13.39 -13.18 -16.74
C ALA A 23 13.50 -14.49 -17.56
N GLU A 24 14.72 -15.04 -17.69
CA GLU A 24 14.98 -16.33 -18.31
C GLU A 24 14.81 -17.52 -17.33
N ARG A 25 14.24 -17.29 -16.16
CA ARG A 25 14.00 -18.28 -15.08
C ARG A 25 15.28 -18.94 -14.56
N ARG A 26 16.41 -18.22 -14.65
CA ARG A 26 17.68 -18.67 -14.08
C ARG A 26 17.96 -18.01 -12.75
N VAL A 27 18.76 -18.67 -11.92
CA VAL A 27 19.31 -18.05 -10.70
C VAL A 27 20.45 -17.16 -11.10
N TYR A 28 20.40 -15.90 -10.66
CA TYR A 28 21.54 -15.01 -10.77
C TYR A 28 22.61 -15.38 -9.75
N ILE A 29 23.86 -15.42 -10.19
CA ILE A 29 25.04 -15.62 -9.36
C ILE A 29 26.03 -14.49 -9.65
N ASN A 30 26.46 -13.77 -8.63
CA ASN A 30 27.40 -12.64 -8.74
C ASN A 30 28.85 -13.15 -8.99
N LYS A 31 29.15 -13.55 -10.21
CA LYS A 31 30.47 -14.04 -10.61
C LYS A 31 31.56 -12.97 -10.56
N ALA A 32 31.16 -11.69 -10.65
CA ALA A 32 32.09 -10.56 -10.62
C ALA A 32 32.56 -10.20 -9.19
N MET A 33 31.96 -10.81 -8.17
CA MET A 33 32.25 -10.52 -6.75
C MET A 33 32.11 -9.04 -6.38
N ALA A 34 31.21 -8.32 -7.08
CA ALA A 34 30.93 -6.91 -6.80
C ALA A 34 30.11 -6.77 -5.52
N GLU A 35 30.58 -5.99 -4.55
CA GLU A 35 29.95 -5.87 -3.23
C GLU A 35 28.57 -5.20 -3.25
N GLU A 36 28.31 -4.35 -4.24
CA GLU A 36 27.03 -3.67 -4.45
C GLU A 36 25.91 -4.60 -4.92
N TYR A 37 26.25 -5.78 -5.45
CA TYR A 37 25.28 -6.75 -5.96
C TYR A 37 25.01 -7.86 -4.95
N PRO A 38 23.80 -8.46 -4.95
CA PRO A 38 23.55 -9.65 -4.15
C PRO A 38 24.45 -10.81 -4.60
N LEU A 39 24.80 -11.65 -3.67
CA LEU A 39 25.60 -12.86 -3.96
C LEU A 39 24.86 -13.78 -4.93
N MET A 40 23.56 -13.99 -4.68
CA MET A 40 22.66 -14.77 -5.50
C MET A 40 21.26 -14.13 -5.49
N ALA A 41 20.50 -14.34 -6.56
CA ALA A 41 19.10 -13.98 -6.62
C ALA A 41 18.28 -15.02 -7.36
N THR A 42 17.04 -15.20 -6.93
CA THR A 42 16.03 -16.03 -7.61
C THR A 42 14.68 -15.34 -7.57
N ALA A 43 13.74 -15.76 -8.40
CA ALA A 43 12.43 -15.16 -8.46
C ALA A 43 11.32 -16.19 -8.19
N ILE A 44 10.20 -15.67 -7.71
CA ILE A 44 8.92 -16.37 -7.64
C ILE A 44 8.05 -15.82 -8.75
N TYR A 45 7.49 -16.73 -9.54
CA TYR A 45 6.68 -16.41 -10.70
C TYR A 45 5.21 -16.74 -10.47
N GLU A 46 4.33 -15.95 -11.06
CA GLU A 46 2.94 -16.27 -11.27
C GLU A 46 2.70 -16.18 -12.78
N GLU A 47 2.38 -17.32 -13.38
CA GLU A 47 2.35 -17.48 -14.83
C GLU A 47 3.71 -17.12 -15.47
N GLU A 48 3.79 -16.04 -16.24
CA GLU A 48 5.01 -15.55 -16.89
C GLU A 48 5.63 -14.33 -16.20
N GLU A 49 4.97 -13.80 -15.14
CA GLU A 49 5.42 -12.57 -14.48
C GLU A 49 6.21 -12.86 -13.20
N ILE A 50 7.28 -12.08 -12.99
CA ILE A 50 8.01 -12.06 -11.72
C ILE A 50 7.16 -11.32 -10.68
N ARG A 51 6.77 -12.02 -9.62
CA ARG A 51 5.98 -11.46 -8.50
C ARG A 51 6.82 -11.08 -7.30
N LEU A 52 7.90 -11.80 -7.08
CA LEU A 52 8.81 -11.55 -5.97
C LEU A 52 10.22 -11.98 -6.35
N ILE A 53 11.20 -11.26 -5.86
CA ILE A 53 12.61 -11.60 -6.04
C ILE A 53 13.22 -11.80 -4.65
N ILE A 54 13.91 -12.94 -4.50
CA ILE A 54 14.68 -13.28 -3.32
C ILE A 54 16.14 -12.98 -3.63
N MET A 55 16.74 -12.10 -2.86
CA MET A 55 18.15 -11.72 -3.00
C MET A 55 18.90 -12.06 -1.72
N VAL A 56 20.10 -12.59 -1.86
CA VAL A 56 20.94 -13.03 -0.76
C VAL A 56 22.23 -12.22 -0.73
N TRP A 57 22.50 -11.60 0.41
CA TRP A 57 23.74 -10.87 0.71
C TRP A 57 24.41 -11.40 1.97
N GLY A 58 25.64 -11.02 2.19
CA GLY A 58 26.32 -11.22 3.47
C GLY A 58 26.79 -12.64 3.75
N LEU A 59 26.76 -13.53 2.78
CA LEU A 59 27.44 -14.83 2.86
C LEU A 59 28.89 -14.70 2.35
N SER A 60 29.80 -15.52 2.89
CA SER A 60 31.14 -15.61 2.34
C SER A 60 31.14 -16.22 0.95
N TRP A 61 32.08 -15.81 0.10
CA TRP A 61 32.21 -16.32 -1.27
C TRP A 61 32.43 -17.83 -1.35
N GLU A 62 32.91 -18.44 -0.29
CA GLU A 62 33.07 -19.89 -0.15
C GLU A 62 31.74 -20.65 -0.26
N HIS A 63 30.63 -19.99 0.07
CA HIS A 63 29.27 -20.50 -0.08
C HIS A 63 28.66 -20.27 -1.47
N MET A 64 29.44 -19.77 -2.43
CA MET A 64 28.98 -19.51 -3.79
C MET A 64 29.14 -20.73 -4.68
N THR A 65 28.49 -21.82 -4.32
CA THR A 65 28.52 -23.08 -5.07
C THR A 65 27.24 -23.26 -5.90
N LEU A 66 27.33 -24.10 -6.94
CA LEU A 66 26.15 -24.49 -7.71
C LEU A 66 25.10 -25.20 -6.82
N GLY A 67 25.57 -25.90 -5.78
CA GLY A 67 24.71 -26.55 -4.79
C GLY A 67 23.87 -25.55 -4.02
N GLU A 68 24.47 -24.43 -3.58
CA GLU A 68 23.77 -23.37 -2.86
C GLU A 68 22.77 -22.62 -3.78
N ALA A 69 23.12 -22.39 -5.04
CA ALA A 69 22.22 -21.80 -6.01
C ALA A 69 21.00 -22.74 -6.28
N ASN A 70 21.22 -24.03 -6.41
CA ASN A 70 20.16 -25.03 -6.55
C ASN A 70 19.29 -25.09 -5.28
N PHE A 71 19.90 -25.01 -4.10
CA PHE A 71 19.17 -24.99 -2.83
C PHE A 71 18.26 -23.75 -2.76
N LEU A 72 18.75 -22.57 -3.14
CA LEU A 72 17.95 -21.35 -3.21
C LEU A 72 16.75 -21.51 -4.17
N THR A 73 16.96 -22.16 -5.32
CA THR A 73 15.89 -22.48 -6.25
C THR A 73 14.84 -23.39 -5.61
N VAL A 74 15.26 -24.48 -4.97
CA VAL A 74 14.33 -25.39 -4.30
C VAL A 74 13.54 -24.67 -3.21
N VAL A 75 14.19 -23.86 -2.38
CA VAL A 75 13.51 -23.04 -1.36
C VAL A 75 12.48 -22.12 -2.00
N SER A 76 12.82 -21.43 -3.09
CA SER A 76 11.87 -20.55 -3.78
C SER A 76 10.62 -21.29 -4.27
N TYR A 77 10.77 -22.50 -4.82
CA TYR A 77 9.63 -23.33 -5.21
C TYR A 77 8.78 -23.78 -4.02
N LEU A 78 9.42 -24.17 -2.91
CA LEU A 78 8.70 -24.62 -1.72
C LEU A 78 7.84 -23.51 -1.11
N ILE A 79 8.34 -22.28 -1.08
CA ILE A 79 7.62 -21.15 -0.50
C ILE A 79 6.70 -20.44 -1.49
N GLN A 80 6.82 -20.70 -2.79
CA GLN A 80 6.07 -20.01 -3.84
C GLN A 80 4.57 -19.97 -3.55
N ASN A 81 3.96 -21.12 -3.30
CA ASN A 81 2.51 -21.19 -3.03
C ASN A 81 2.10 -20.40 -1.78
N ALA A 82 2.91 -20.43 -0.73
CA ALA A 82 2.64 -19.68 0.49
C ALA A 82 2.73 -18.17 0.24
N VAL A 83 3.76 -17.72 -0.48
CA VAL A 83 3.96 -16.32 -0.83
C VAL A 83 2.82 -15.80 -1.72
N LEU A 84 2.48 -16.51 -2.79
CA LEU A 84 1.41 -16.11 -3.70
C LEU A 84 0.04 -16.08 -3.01
N ARG A 85 -0.24 -17.05 -2.12
CA ARG A 85 -1.46 -17.02 -1.30
C ARG A 85 -1.49 -15.81 -0.36
N ALA A 86 -0.38 -15.52 0.31
CA ALA A 86 -0.28 -14.37 1.20
C ALA A 86 -0.50 -13.05 0.45
N GLN A 87 0.10 -12.89 -0.73
CA GLN A 87 -0.10 -11.71 -1.58
C GLN A 87 -1.56 -11.56 -2.02
N ARG A 88 -2.19 -12.65 -2.50
CA ARG A 88 -3.62 -12.63 -2.88
C ARG A 88 -4.52 -12.29 -1.70
N TYR A 89 -4.21 -12.81 -0.52
CA TYR A 89 -4.97 -12.52 0.70
C TYR A 89 -4.84 -11.05 1.10
N ILE A 90 -3.61 -10.50 1.10
CA ILE A 90 -3.38 -9.08 1.39
C ILE A 90 -4.13 -8.20 0.38
N LYS A 91 -4.04 -8.52 -0.92
CA LYS A 91 -4.75 -7.78 -1.96
C LYS A 91 -6.27 -7.83 -1.77
N ALA A 92 -6.82 -9.00 -1.48
CA ALA A 92 -8.25 -9.15 -1.19
C ALA A 92 -8.68 -8.35 0.04
N LEU A 93 -7.86 -8.31 1.11
CA LEU A 93 -8.12 -7.47 2.28
C LEU A 93 -8.06 -5.97 1.95
N GLU A 94 -7.12 -5.55 1.11
CA GLU A 94 -7.03 -4.16 0.67
C GLU A 94 -8.24 -3.77 -0.18
N GLU A 95 -8.66 -4.63 -1.10
CA GLU A 95 -9.86 -4.42 -1.92
C GLU A 95 -11.13 -4.39 -1.07
N ALA A 96 -11.24 -5.25 -0.05
CA ALA A 96 -12.37 -5.27 0.88
C ALA A 96 -12.46 -4.03 1.80
N ARG A 97 -11.38 -3.24 1.91
CA ARG A 97 -11.41 -1.98 2.68
C ARG A 97 -12.19 -0.88 2.00
N TYR A 98 -12.38 -0.96 0.68
CA TYR A 98 -13.04 0.06 -0.10
C TYR A 98 -14.37 -0.45 -0.66
N ARG A 99 -15.36 0.43 -0.69
CA ARG A 99 -16.63 0.15 -1.32
C ARG A 99 -16.45 -0.08 -2.81
N GLU A 100 -17.03 -1.13 -3.33
CA GLU A 100 -16.87 -1.57 -4.72
C GLU A 100 -16.99 -0.42 -5.73
N GLY A 101 -15.97 -0.27 -6.56
CA GLY A 101 -15.90 0.77 -7.60
C GLY A 101 -15.77 2.20 -7.07
N SER A 102 -15.24 2.40 -5.87
CA SER A 102 -15.00 3.73 -5.28
C SER A 102 -13.73 3.75 -4.41
N GLU A 103 -13.28 4.94 -4.02
CA GLU A 103 -12.23 5.15 -3.01
C GLU A 103 -12.83 5.45 -1.62
N ILE A 104 -14.09 5.08 -1.39
CA ILE A 104 -14.77 5.24 -0.12
C ILE A 104 -14.46 4.03 0.75
N LEU A 105 -13.84 4.24 1.90
CA LEU A 105 -13.56 3.19 2.86
C LEU A 105 -14.87 2.64 3.44
N GLU A 106 -14.93 1.33 3.59
CA GLU A 106 -16.04 0.68 4.31
C GLU A 106 -16.01 1.03 5.80
N PRO A 107 -17.13 0.92 6.51
CA PRO A 107 -17.26 1.43 7.88
C PRO A 107 -16.19 0.92 8.85
N GLU A 108 -15.88 -0.37 8.82
CA GLU A 108 -14.90 -0.98 9.73
C GLU A 108 -13.49 -0.42 9.49
N ALA A 109 -13.10 -0.28 8.22
CA ALA A 109 -11.81 0.26 7.83
C ALA A 109 -11.69 1.75 8.18
N PHE A 110 -12.78 2.53 7.95
CA PHE A 110 -12.80 3.95 8.25
C PHE A 110 -12.77 4.24 9.75
N GLU A 111 -13.58 3.53 10.54
CA GLU A 111 -13.60 3.67 12.01
C GLU A 111 -12.25 3.32 12.63
N SER A 112 -11.58 2.28 12.13
CA SER A 112 -10.24 1.92 12.58
C SER A 112 -9.23 3.06 12.34
N LEU A 113 -9.34 3.72 11.17
CA LEU A 113 -8.50 4.85 10.83
C LEU A 113 -8.80 6.07 11.70
N VAL A 114 -10.07 6.41 11.88
CA VAL A 114 -10.51 7.53 12.75
C VAL A 114 -9.97 7.35 14.16
N ARG A 115 -10.13 6.16 14.75
CA ARG A 115 -9.60 5.85 16.10
C ARG A 115 -8.09 6.01 16.18
N ALA A 116 -7.35 5.64 15.13
CA ALA A 116 -5.90 5.81 15.11
C ALA A 116 -5.52 7.30 15.17
N TYR A 117 -6.22 8.17 14.43
CA TYR A 117 -6.00 9.62 14.46
C TYR A 117 -6.44 10.24 15.78
N GLU A 118 -7.54 9.80 16.37
CA GLU A 118 -8.01 10.19 17.69
C GLU A 118 -6.95 9.90 18.77
N HIS A 119 -6.43 8.67 18.81
CA HIS A 119 -5.35 8.31 19.72
C HIS A 119 -4.06 9.14 19.49
N ALA A 120 -3.72 9.42 18.24
CA ALA A 120 -2.55 10.24 17.92
C ALA A 120 -2.76 11.71 18.35
N GLN A 121 -3.96 12.25 18.15
CA GLN A 121 -4.32 13.60 18.61
C GLN A 121 -4.31 13.70 20.15
N GLY A 122 -4.82 12.71 20.86
CA GLY A 122 -4.78 12.66 22.32
C GLY A 122 -3.35 12.65 22.89
N ARG A 123 -2.35 12.27 22.07
CA ARG A 123 -0.92 12.33 22.39
C ARG A 123 -0.21 13.58 21.84
N ASN A 124 -0.95 14.52 21.25
CA ASN A 124 -0.42 15.71 20.56
C ASN A 124 0.57 15.39 19.41
N LEU A 125 0.41 14.23 18.76
CA LEU A 125 1.27 13.81 17.64
C LEU A 125 0.74 14.31 16.30
N THR A 126 -0.57 14.58 16.19
CA THR A 126 -1.22 15.06 14.97
C THR A 126 -2.47 15.85 15.31
N GLN A 127 -3.03 16.52 14.31
CA GLN A 127 -4.38 17.08 14.34
C GLN A 127 -5.19 16.46 13.22
N TYR A 128 -6.49 16.34 13.41
CA TYR A 128 -7.40 15.92 12.34
C TYR A 128 -8.75 16.62 12.50
N THR A 129 -9.50 16.68 11.43
CA THR A 129 -10.89 17.14 11.43
C THR A 129 -11.74 16.13 10.67
N LEU A 130 -12.88 15.78 11.23
CA LEU A 130 -13.87 14.91 10.60
C LEU A 130 -15.01 15.75 10.07
N LEU A 131 -15.32 15.60 8.78
CA LEU A 131 -16.47 16.26 8.14
C LEU A 131 -17.51 15.20 7.79
N CYS A 132 -18.78 15.48 8.11
CA CYS A 132 -19.92 14.67 7.65
C CYS A 132 -20.50 15.31 6.39
N VAL A 133 -20.72 14.53 5.34
CA VAL A 133 -21.34 14.97 4.09
C VAL A 133 -22.86 14.84 4.22
N SER A 134 -23.59 15.95 4.07
CA SER A 134 -25.06 15.98 4.19
C SER A 134 -25.70 15.71 2.84
N GLU A 135 -25.56 14.47 2.34
CA GLU A 135 -26.09 14.04 1.05
C GLU A 135 -26.62 12.61 1.13
N GLN A 136 -27.35 12.19 0.08
CA GLN A 136 -27.93 10.84 0.02
C GLN A 136 -26.89 9.81 -0.47
N PRO A 137 -27.00 8.54 -0.01
CA PRO A 137 -26.03 7.49 -0.32
C PRO A 137 -25.80 7.24 -1.81
N GLU A 138 -26.81 7.44 -2.64
CA GLU A 138 -26.75 7.25 -4.08
C GLU A 138 -25.77 8.21 -4.76
N ARG A 139 -25.49 9.36 -4.13
CA ARG A 139 -24.57 10.39 -4.64
C ARG A 139 -23.14 10.21 -4.17
N TYR A 140 -22.86 9.35 -3.21
CA TYR A 140 -21.54 9.24 -2.58
C TYR A 140 -20.42 8.88 -3.57
N LYS A 141 -20.66 7.96 -4.49
CA LYS A 141 -19.67 7.63 -5.55
C LYS A 141 -19.34 8.83 -6.42
N LYS A 142 -20.33 9.63 -6.78
CA LYS A 142 -20.16 10.85 -7.56
C LYS A 142 -19.38 11.89 -6.76
N ILE A 143 -19.73 12.11 -5.51
CA ILE A 143 -19.04 13.05 -4.61
C ILE A 143 -17.57 12.66 -4.49
N CYS A 144 -17.28 11.38 -4.25
CA CYS A 144 -15.91 10.88 -4.17
C CYS A 144 -15.12 11.18 -5.44
N SER A 145 -15.72 10.94 -6.61
CA SER A 145 -15.08 11.23 -7.90
C SER A 145 -14.85 12.74 -8.11
N ASP A 146 -15.84 13.57 -7.79
CA ASP A 146 -15.78 15.03 -7.97
C ASP A 146 -14.78 15.69 -7.03
N MET A 147 -14.54 15.08 -5.84
CA MET A 147 -13.64 15.60 -4.81
C MET A 147 -12.22 15.03 -4.87
N ARG A 148 -11.97 13.97 -5.64
CA ARG A 148 -10.68 13.30 -5.76
C ARG A 148 -9.50 14.25 -5.99
N GLY A 149 -9.65 15.24 -6.87
CA GLY A 149 -8.59 16.22 -7.18
C GLY A 149 -8.52 17.43 -6.22
N LEU A 150 -9.43 17.52 -5.25
CA LEU A 150 -9.54 18.64 -4.31
C LEU A 150 -9.12 18.27 -2.88
N LEU A 151 -9.07 16.99 -2.56
CA LEU A 151 -8.52 16.43 -1.34
C LEU A 151 -7.04 16.07 -1.53
N ARG A 152 -6.29 16.05 -0.44
CA ARG A 152 -4.91 15.57 -0.43
C ARG A 152 -4.90 14.04 -0.52
N SER A 153 -3.81 13.46 -0.99
CA SER A 153 -3.62 12.00 -1.01
C SER A 153 -3.61 11.36 0.38
N THR A 154 -3.46 12.16 1.42
CA THR A 154 -3.49 11.75 2.83
C THR A 154 -4.86 11.89 3.48
N ASP A 155 -5.83 12.53 2.81
CA ASP A 155 -7.20 12.64 3.29
C ASP A 155 -8.01 11.43 2.83
N TYR A 156 -8.96 11.01 3.63
CA TYR A 156 -9.73 9.79 3.37
C TYR A 156 -11.23 10.09 3.37
N MET A 157 -11.94 9.43 2.46
CA MET A 157 -13.39 9.33 2.50
C MET A 157 -13.81 7.96 2.98
N GLY A 158 -14.81 7.88 3.82
CA GLY A 158 -15.31 6.60 4.32
C GLY A 158 -16.72 6.68 4.87
N MET A 159 -17.32 5.53 4.98
CA MET A 159 -18.63 5.37 5.62
C MET A 159 -18.44 5.14 7.12
N ARG A 160 -19.44 5.53 7.92
CA ARG A 160 -19.55 5.11 9.31
C ARG A 160 -20.76 4.21 9.52
N ALA A 161 -20.92 3.69 10.72
CA ALA A 161 -21.99 2.78 11.08
C ALA A 161 -23.41 3.38 10.88
N ASP A 162 -23.52 4.70 10.82
CA ASP A 162 -24.75 5.45 10.53
C ASP A 162 -25.06 5.57 9.02
N GLU A 163 -24.29 4.87 8.18
CA GLU A 163 -24.37 4.86 6.72
C GLU A 163 -24.15 6.23 6.04
N LYS A 164 -23.60 7.19 6.77
CA LYS A 164 -23.22 8.49 6.20
C LYS A 164 -21.81 8.49 5.68
N LEU A 165 -21.56 9.37 4.71
CA LEU A 165 -20.22 9.63 4.16
C LEU A 165 -19.51 10.66 5.02
N TYR A 166 -18.28 10.34 5.39
CA TYR A 166 -17.39 11.22 6.13
C TYR A 166 -16.09 11.46 5.36
N VAL A 167 -15.47 12.59 5.66
CA VAL A 167 -14.13 12.95 5.17
C VAL A 167 -13.22 13.17 6.37
N LEU A 168 -12.17 12.39 6.47
CA LEU A 168 -11.12 12.55 7.46
C LEU A 168 -10.00 13.41 6.86
N LEU A 169 -9.88 14.63 7.35
CA LEU A 169 -8.82 15.56 6.98
C LEU A 169 -7.63 15.34 7.92
N THR A 170 -6.55 14.82 7.39
CA THR A 170 -5.36 14.50 8.17
C THR A 170 -4.44 15.71 8.31
N ASN A 171 -3.76 15.82 9.45
CA ASN A 171 -2.87 16.95 9.78
C ASN A 171 -3.54 18.32 9.55
N THR A 172 -4.85 18.40 9.82
CA THR A 172 -5.68 19.59 9.56
C THR A 172 -6.49 19.92 10.80
N GLY A 173 -6.21 21.06 11.38
CA GLY A 173 -6.99 21.60 12.50
C GLY A 173 -8.34 22.17 12.04
N ARG A 174 -9.23 22.43 13.01
CA ARG A 174 -10.59 22.95 12.73
C ARG A 174 -10.58 24.24 11.93
N THR A 175 -9.62 25.13 12.18
CA THR A 175 -9.49 26.41 11.49
C THR A 175 -9.16 26.23 10.00
N ASP A 176 -8.32 25.26 9.67
CA ASP A 176 -7.89 25.00 8.29
C ASP A 176 -8.91 24.15 7.52
N ALA A 177 -9.72 23.37 8.24
CA ALA A 177 -10.79 22.56 7.65
C ALA A 177 -11.83 23.41 6.90
N VAL A 178 -12.04 24.67 7.33
CA VAL A 178 -12.96 25.61 6.67
C VAL A 178 -12.66 25.80 5.19
N PHE A 179 -11.39 25.77 4.79
CA PHE A 179 -11.03 25.85 3.37
C PHE A 179 -11.48 24.64 2.56
N VAL A 180 -11.52 23.46 3.19
CA VAL A 180 -12.01 22.24 2.56
C VAL A 180 -13.53 22.25 2.51
N GLU A 181 -14.19 22.66 3.59
CA GLU A 181 -15.65 22.86 3.65
C GLU A 181 -16.12 23.75 2.49
N GLN A 182 -15.47 24.90 2.28
CA GLN A 182 -15.78 25.81 1.18
C GLN A 182 -15.62 25.18 -0.22
N ARG A 183 -14.66 24.24 -0.39
CA ARG A 183 -14.50 23.50 -1.66
C ARG A 183 -15.66 22.55 -1.90
N PHE A 184 -16.14 21.87 -0.85
CA PHE A 184 -17.33 21.02 -0.93
C PHE A 184 -18.58 21.85 -1.25
N GLU A 185 -18.78 22.97 -0.56
CA GLU A 185 -19.91 23.88 -0.80
C GLU A 185 -19.92 24.43 -2.23
N LYS A 186 -18.76 24.85 -2.77
CA LYS A 186 -18.62 25.31 -4.15
C LYS A 186 -19.02 24.24 -5.19
N LYS A 187 -18.92 22.97 -4.83
CA LYS A 187 -19.35 21.84 -5.65
C LYS A 187 -20.82 21.45 -5.40
N GLY A 188 -21.50 22.15 -4.49
CA GLY A 188 -22.87 21.86 -4.11
C GLY A 188 -23.03 20.69 -3.16
N TYR A 189 -22.00 20.34 -2.40
CA TYR A 189 -22.00 19.28 -1.41
C TYR A 189 -21.87 19.89 0.00
N PRO A 190 -22.97 20.02 0.75
CA PRO A 190 -22.91 20.56 2.10
C PRO A 190 -22.20 19.56 3.03
N VAL A 191 -21.27 20.09 3.83
CA VAL A 191 -20.53 19.33 4.83
C VAL A 191 -20.57 20.05 6.19
N VAL A 192 -20.52 19.28 7.26
CA VAL A 192 -20.49 19.79 8.62
C VAL A 192 -19.37 19.08 9.39
N ALA A 193 -18.54 19.86 10.09
CA ALA A 193 -17.56 19.25 10.96
C ALA A 193 -18.23 18.60 12.18
N VAL A 194 -17.73 17.41 12.51
CA VAL A 194 -18.24 16.60 13.61
C VAL A 194 -17.16 16.50 14.68
N GLU A 195 -17.53 16.79 15.93
CA GLU A 195 -16.72 16.46 17.09
C GLU A 195 -17.03 15.01 17.47
N ILE A 196 -16.00 14.21 17.73
CA ILE A 196 -16.17 12.85 18.25
C ILE A 196 -16.19 13.00 19.78
N GLU A 197 -17.32 12.67 20.38
CA GLU A 197 -17.47 12.58 21.84
C GLU A 197 -16.71 11.40 22.42
#